data_07c81d6800831eff6213d62a039c21a1
#
_entry.id   07c81d6800831eff6213d62a039c21a1
#
_cell.length_a   1.000
_cell.length_b   1.000
_cell.length_c   1.000
_cell.angle_alpha   90.00
_cell.angle_beta   90.00
_cell.angle_gamma   90.00
#
_symmetry.space_group_name_H-M   'P 1'
#
loop_
_entity.id
_entity.type
_entity.pdbx_description
1 polymer ?
#
loop_
_entity_poly.entity_id
_entity_poly.type
_entity_poly.pdbx_seq_one_letter_code
_entity_poly.pdbx_strand_id
1 'polypeptide(L)'
;MLENYLHSKGEEDLYLGQQFSRSFIEKSIAPEDVISIHKNSVEELIKDLPADVSVSFDFLIEMMIHYGLALKEHQSLIRKQEAIQTEMDIAVRVQNTLLQTTTPMLEGLDIGWISKPSKQMNGDYVYFLKETEQEVCLAVADIIGKGMSAAMHMSMVKFGMDSLRYEKRNPFEVLSFINKMVEQSIADSMFISMFYGKYDTNNSIFRYSSAGHEPALFYRAAEDSYSLLESKGLLLGVQEDAVYEERTVRLDNNDFVAIMTDGVTETRTDKGFIEMDVIESLLREVRSESAQTMVDYLFSELSKMQNYELHDDFTLVILKKTK
;
A
#
# COMPACT_ATOMS: atom_id res chain seq x y z
N MET A 1 9.19 -50.70 -24.19
CA MET A 1 10.07 -49.54 -23.93
C MET A 1 11.25 -49.93 -23.06
N LEU A 2 11.06 -50.33 -21.79
CA LEU A 2 12.18 -50.73 -20.90
C LEU A 2 13.01 -51.85 -21.50
N GLU A 3 12.40 -52.91 -22.01
CA GLU A 3 13.06 -54.02 -22.67
C GLU A 3 13.94 -53.58 -23.84
N ASN A 4 13.42 -52.71 -24.72
CA ASN A 4 14.17 -52.15 -25.82
C ASN A 4 15.38 -51.34 -25.35
N TYR A 5 15.18 -50.46 -24.36
CA TYR A 5 16.25 -49.66 -23.81
C TYR A 5 17.37 -50.50 -23.18
N LEU A 6 17.01 -51.61 -22.47
CA LEU A 6 18.01 -52.51 -21.90
C LEU A 6 18.90 -53.17 -22.96
N HIS A 7 18.36 -53.39 -24.17
CA HIS A 7 19.09 -54.01 -25.28
C HIS A 7 19.84 -52.99 -26.14
N SER A 8 19.18 -51.88 -26.49
CA SER A 8 19.70 -50.90 -27.45
C SER A 8 20.52 -49.78 -26.80
N LYS A 9 20.17 -49.37 -25.58
CA LYS A 9 20.64 -48.16 -24.89
C LYS A 9 20.48 -46.90 -25.78
N GLY A 10 19.45 -46.87 -26.64
CA GLY A 10 19.21 -45.82 -27.63
C GLY A 10 18.58 -44.56 -27.02
N GLU A 11 18.90 -43.40 -27.60
CA GLU A 11 18.31 -42.13 -27.19
C GLU A 11 16.80 -42.03 -27.48
N GLU A 12 16.31 -42.75 -28.50
CA GLU A 12 14.89 -42.80 -28.85
C GLU A 12 14.02 -43.37 -27.72
N ASP A 13 14.51 -44.41 -27.03
CA ASP A 13 13.80 -45.00 -25.89
C ASP A 13 13.76 -44.06 -24.67
N LEU A 14 14.80 -43.25 -24.47
CA LEU A 14 14.80 -42.17 -23.45
C LEU A 14 13.81 -41.08 -23.77
N TYR A 15 13.69 -40.69 -25.04
CA TYR A 15 12.69 -39.69 -25.48
C TYR A 15 11.26 -40.18 -25.26
N LEU A 16 10.99 -41.45 -25.56
CA LEU A 16 9.71 -42.08 -25.22
C LEU A 16 9.45 -42.05 -23.71
N GLY A 17 10.47 -42.30 -22.89
CA GLY A 17 10.39 -42.20 -21.44
C GLY A 17 9.99 -40.78 -20.95
N GLN A 18 10.53 -39.73 -21.58
CA GLN A 18 10.11 -38.36 -21.29
C GLN A 18 8.65 -38.08 -21.64
N GLN A 19 8.16 -38.61 -22.76
CA GLN A 19 6.74 -38.48 -23.13
C GLN A 19 5.82 -39.17 -22.13
N PHE A 20 6.23 -40.37 -21.67
CA PHE A 20 5.51 -41.09 -20.61
C PHE A 20 5.46 -40.31 -19.31
N SER A 21 6.55 -39.71 -18.90
CA SER A 21 6.58 -38.92 -17.66
C SER A 21 5.62 -37.70 -17.71
N ARG A 22 5.48 -37.03 -18.85
CA ARG A 22 4.46 -35.98 -19.04
C ARG A 22 3.03 -36.54 -18.92
N SER A 23 2.75 -37.67 -19.53
CA SER A 23 1.44 -38.34 -19.41
C SER A 23 1.11 -38.74 -17.98
N PHE A 24 2.11 -39.15 -17.20
CA PHE A 24 1.94 -39.48 -15.78
C PHE A 24 1.59 -38.24 -14.94
N ILE A 25 2.23 -37.11 -15.22
CA ILE A 25 1.91 -35.84 -14.58
C ILE A 25 0.48 -35.40 -14.91
N GLU A 26 0.08 -35.46 -16.20
CA GLU A 26 -1.26 -35.08 -16.65
C GLU A 26 -2.36 -35.96 -16.00
N LYS A 27 -2.06 -37.25 -15.80
CA LYS A 27 -2.96 -38.20 -15.14
C LYS A 27 -2.85 -38.21 -13.62
N SER A 28 -2.00 -37.34 -13.03
CA SER A 28 -1.76 -37.26 -11.58
C SER A 28 -1.30 -38.58 -10.95
N ILE A 29 -0.56 -39.42 -11.70
CA ILE A 29 0.04 -40.65 -11.20
C ILE A 29 1.11 -40.29 -10.17
N ALA A 30 1.08 -40.97 -9.03
CA ALA A 30 2.02 -40.69 -7.95
C ALA A 30 3.43 -41.22 -8.29
N PRO A 31 4.52 -40.52 -7.81
CA PRO A 31 5.90 -40.95 -8.10
C PRO A 31 6.21 -42.39 -7.68
N GLU A 32 5.64 -42.84 -6.56
CA GLU A 32 5.76 -44.22 -6.04
C GLU A 32 5.13 -45.23 -6.99
N ASP A 33 4.00 -44.89 -7.62
CA ASP A 33 3.34 -45.78 -8.60
C ASP A 33 4.23 -46.01 -9.85
N VAL A 34 4.93 -44.93 -10.28
CA VAL A 34 5.86 -45.01 -11.43
C VAL A 34 7.02 -45.97 -11.11
N ILE A 35 7.56 -45.91 -9.89
CA ILE A 35 8.63 -46.82 -9.46
C ILE A 35 8.13 -48.23 -9.30
N SER A 36 6.92 -48.40 -8.77
CA SER A 36 6.28 -49.73 -8.65
C SER A 36 6.07 -50.38 -10.02
N ILE A 37 5.60 -49.62 -11.02
CA ILE A 37 5.46 -50.10 -12.41
C ILE A 37 6.84 -50.52 -12.96
N HIS A 38 7.87 -49.66 -12.70
CA HIS A 38 9.23 -49.97 -13.16
C HIS A 38 9.78 -51.24 -12.48
N LYS A 39 9.64 -51.39 -11.16
CA LYS A 39 10.01 -52.56 -10.41
C LYS A 39 9.41 -53.85 -11.00
N ASN A 40 8.07 -53.86 -11.17
CA ASN A 40 7.36 -55.00 -11.74
C ASN A 40 7.89 -55.35 -13.15
N SER A 41 8.13 -54.36 -13.99
CA SER A 41 8.68 -54.55 -15.33
C SER A 41 10.09 -55.16 -15.30
N VAL A 42 10.94 -54.71 -14.36
CA VAL A 42 12.30 -55.29 -14.19
C VAL A 42 12.24 -56.74 -13.71
N GLU A 43 11.37 -57.04 -12.74
CA GLU A 43 11.18 -58.40 -12.23
C GLU A 43 10.65 -59.37 -13.30
N GLU A 44 9.79 -58.93 -14.22
CA GLU A 44 9.33 -59.70 -15.35
C GLU A 44 10.40 -59.97 -16.41
N LEU A 45 11.26 -58.97 -16.68
CA LEU A 45 12.29 -59.05 -17.71
C LEU A 45 13.53 -59.83 -17.29
N ILE A 46 13.88 -59.80 -16.00
CA ILE A 46 15.12 -60.37 -15.45
C ILE A 46 14.75 -61.53 -14.49
N LYS A 47 14.79 -62.77 -14.97
CA LYS A 47 14.36 -63.98 -14.22
C LYS A 47 15.20 -64.28 -12.95
N ASP A 48 16.46 -63.85 -12.91
CA ASP A 48 17.39 -64.10 -11.79
C ASP A 48 17.81 -62.79 -11.12
N LEU A 49 16.84 -61.89 -10.88
CA LEU A 49 17.11 -60.61 -10.23
C LEU A 49 17.60 -60.86 -8.79
N PRO A 50 18.77 -60.33 -8.37
CA PRO A 50 19.24 -60.43 -7.00
C PRO A 50 18.23 -59.85 -6.00
N ALA A 51 18.00 -60.54 -4.88
CA ALA A 51 17.03 -60.09 -3.87
C ALA A 51 17.30 -58.67 -3.35
N ASP A 52 18.58 -58.30 -3.20
CA ASP A 52 18.98 -56.98 -2.75
C ASP A 52 18.54 -55.86 -3.72
N VAL A 53 18.43 -56.15 -5.02
CA VAL A 53 17.93 -55.20 -6.02
C VAL A 53 16.42 -54.98 -5.85
N SER A 54 15.64 -56.02 -5.64
CA SER A 54 14.20 -55.91 -5.36
C SER A 54 13.95 -55.13 -4.07
N VAL A 55 14.70 -55.39 -2.99
CA VAL A 55 14.62 -54.66 -1.72
C VAL A 55 15.00 -53.18 -1.89
N SER A 56 15.97 -52.89 -2.77
CA SER A 56 16.35 -51.47 -3.05
C SER A 56 15.21 -50.70 -3.69
N PHE A 57 14.37 -51.33 -4.52
CA PHE A 57 13.17 -50.69 -5.05
C PHE A 57 12.13 -50.41 -3.96
N ASP A 58 11.95 -51.31 -2.99
CA ASP A 58 11.04 -51.11 -1.87
C ASP A 58 11.45 -49.88 -1.03
N PHE A 59 12.74 -49.76 -0.76
CA PHE A 59 13.29 -48.53 -0.11
C PHE A 59 13.02 -47.28 -0.93
N LEU A 60 13.22 -47.33 -2.25
CA LEU A 60 12.97 -46.18 -3.12
C LEU A 60 11.47 -45.82 -3.18
N ILE A 61 10.59 -46.83 -3.22
CA ILE A 61 9.12 -46.63 -3.18
C ILE A 61 8.74 -45.90 -1.89
N GLU A 62 9.22 -46.34 -0.73
CA GLU A 62 8.94 -45.72 0.57
C GLU A 62 9.42 -44.26 0.61
N MET A 63 10.62 -43.98 0.12
CA MET A 63 11.16 -42.64 0.00
C MET A 63 10.29 -41.76 -0.92
N MET A 64 9.80 -42.32 -2.04
CA MET A 64 9.00 -41.57 -3.01
C MET A 64 7.57 -41.32 -2.53
N ILE A 65 7.01 -42.17 -1.66
CA ILE A 65 5.73 -41.89 -0.98
C ILE A 65 5.86 -40.56 -0.19
N HIS A 66 6.87 -40.46 0.66
CA HIS A 66 7.09 -39.24 1.45
C HIS A 66 7.39 -38.01 0.59
N TYR A 67 8.21 -38.18 -0.46
CA TYR A 67 8.49 -37.11 -1.42
C TYR A 67 7.23 -36.66 -2.16
N GLY A 68 6.40 -37.59 -2.62
CA GLY A 68 5.14 -37.29 -3.30
C GLY A 68 4.14 -36.54 -2.42
N LEU A 69 4.05 -36.89 -1.14
CA LEU A 69 3.21 -36.18 -0.16
C LEU A 69 3.71 -34.75 0.05
N ALA A 70 5.02 -34.57 0.28
CA ALA A 70 5.62 -33.25 0.46
C ALA A 70 5.45 -32.37 -0.80
N LEU A 71 5.59 -32.94 -2.00
CA LEU A 71 5.37 -32.24 -3.25
C LEU A 71 3.92 -31.76 -3.41
N LYS A 72 2.94 -32.61 -3.09
CA LYS A 72 1.51 -32.25 -3.12
C LYS A 72 1.19 -31.13 -2.13
N GLU A 73 1.75 -31.19 -0.92
CA GLU A 73 1.58 -30.15 0.09
C GLU A 73 2.17 -28.81 -0.41
N HIS A 74 3.38 -28.84 -0.93
CA HIS A 74 4.04 -27.65 -1.49
C HIS A 74 3.23 -27.03 -2.64
N GLN A 75 2.74 -27.84 -3.57
CA GLN A 75 1.87 -27.37 -4.66
C GLN A 75 0.56 -26.78 -4.14
N SER A 76 -0.02 -27.36 -3.08
CA SER A 76 -1.23 -26.82 -2.45
C SER A 76 -0.97 -25.45 -1.81
N LEU A 77 0.18 -25.26 -1.16
CA LEU A 77 0.59 -23.97 -0.58
C LEU A 77 0.79 -22.91 -1.66
N ILE A 78 1.47 -23.25 -2.76
CA ILE A 78 1.65 -22.33 -3.90
C ILE A 78 0.29 -21.88 -4.44
N ARG A 79 -0.63 -22.81 -4.72
CA ARG A 79 -1.97 -22.46 -5.23
C ARG A 79 -2.75 -21.55 -4.27
N LYS A 80 -2.66 -21.82 -2.95
CA LYS A 80 -3.29 -20.95 -1.95
C LYS A 80 -2.68 -19.55 -1.96
N GLN A 81 -1.36 -19.46 -2.07
CA GLN A 81 -0.65 -18.18 -2.15
C GLN A 81 -1.04 -17.39 -3.40
N GLU A 82 -1.13 -18.04 -4.56
CA GLU A 82 -1.57 -17.41 -5.83
C GLU A 82 -3.03 -16.92 -5.74
N ALA A 83 -3.91 -17.70 -5.10
CA ALA A 83 -5.30 -17.29 -4.90
C ALA A 83 -5.40 -16.05 -4.00
N ILE A 84 -4.69 -16.03 -2.86
CA ILE A 84 -4.63 -14.88 -1.95
C ILE A 84 -4.06 -13.66 -2.67
N GLN A 85 -2.99 -13.83 -3.47
CA GLN A 85 -2.41 -12.73 -4.23
C GLN A 85 -3.41 -12.16 -5.24
N THR A 86 -4.17 -13.01 -5.93
CA THR A 86 -5.20 -12.59 -6.87
C THR A 86 -6.31 -11.79 -6.19
N GLU A 87 -6.77 -12.24 -5.01
CA GLU A 87 -7.77 -11.52 -4.21
C GLU A 87 -7.23 -10.16 -3.75
N MET A 88 -5.97 -10.11 -3.33
CA MET A 88 -5.31 -8.86 -2.93
C MET A 88 -5.22 -7.88 -4.10
N ASP A 89 -4.83 -8.33 -5.29
CA ASP A 89 -4.73 -7.48 -6.48
C ASP A 89 -6.11 -6.90 -6.90
N ILE A 90 -7.18 -7.66 -6.66
CA ILE A 90 -8.56 -7.16 -6.86
C ILE A 90 -8.87 -6.08 -5.83
N ALA A 91 -8.57 -6.31 -4.55
CA ALA A 91 -8.81 -5.36 -3.49
C ALA A 91 -8.06 -4.04 -3.70
N VAL A 92 -6.79 -4.10 -4.12
CA VAL A 92 -5.99 -2.92 -4.50
C VAL A 92 -6.65 -2.11 -5.62
N ARG A 93 -7.14 -2.78 -6.67
CA ARG A 93 -7.85 -2.10 -7.76
C ARG A 93 -9.13 -1.44 -7.31
N VAL A 94 -9.90 -2.09 -6.44
CA VAL A 94 -11.12 -1.52 -5.86
C VAL A 94 -10.77 -0.30 -5.01
N GLN A 95 -9.77 -0.40 -4.13
CA GLN A 95 -9.30 0.73 -3.32
C GLN A 95 -8.91 1.92 -4.21
N ASN A 96 -8.04 1.70 -5.20
CA ASN A 96 -7.58 2.76 -6.10
C ASN A 96 -8.74 3.43 -6.84
N THR A 97 -9.79 2.67 -7.20
CA THR A 97 -10.99 3.24 -7.84
C THR A 97 -11.81 4.06 -6.86
N LEU A 98 -12.00 3.57 -5.64
CA LEU A 98 -12.77 4.26 -4.61
C LEU A 98 -12.09 5.53 -4.10
N LEU A 99 -10.77 5.50 -3.94
CA LEU A 99 -9.98 6.61 -3.40
C LEU A 99 -9.50 7.60 -4.48
N GLN A 100 -9.93 7.40 -5.72
CA GLN A 100 -9.58 8.31 -6.80
C GLN A 100 -10.01 9.74 -6.45
N THR A 101 -9.04 10.66 -6.43
CA THR A 101 -9.27 12.08 -6.18
C THR A 101 -8.82 12.92 -7.36
N THR A 102 -9.47 14.05 -7.57
CA THR A 102 -9.15 14.99 -8.65
C THR A 102 -8.77 16.32 -8.04
N THR A 103 -7.62 16.83 -8.43
CA THR A 103 -7.14 18.15 -7.98
C THR A 103 -8.05 19.23 -8.53
N PRO A 104 -8.70 20.04 -7.69
CA PRO A 104 -9.53 21.14 -8.14
C PRO A 104 -8.66 22.29 -8.65
N MET A 105 -9.11 22.95 -9.70
CA MET A 105 -8.46 24.15 -10.25
C MET A 105 -9.17 25.38 -9.70
N LEU A 106 -8.41 26.27 -9.02
CA LEU A 106 -8.86 27.58 -8.53
C LEU A 106 -7.87 28.65 -8.98
N GLU A 107 -8.39 29.82 -9.33
CA GLU A 107 -7.55 30.95 -9.68
C GLU A 107 -6.78 31.45 -8.44
N GLY A 108 -5.48 31.68 -8.58
CA GLY A 108 -4.62 32.14 -7.49
C GLY A 108 -4.16 31.07 -6.50
N LEU A 109 -4.50 29.78 -6.75
CA LEU A 109 -4.07 28.65 -5.93
C LEU A 109 -3.45 27.57 -6.81
N ASP A 110 -2.25 27.15 -6.46
CA ASP A 110 -1.55 26.03 -7.07
C ASP A 110 -1.49 24.86 -6.06
N ILE A 111 -1.96 23.68 -6.47
CA ILE A 111 -2.05 22.50 -5.63
C ILE A 111 -1.23 21.38 -6.26
N GLY A 112 -0.26 20.87 -5.51
CA GLY A 112 0.52 19.68 -5.87
C GLY A 112 0.35 18.61 -4.79
N TRP A 113 0.35 17.36 -5.19
CA TRP A 113 0.29 16.27 -4.23
C TRP A 113 0.83 14.96 -4.77
N ILE A 114 1.24 14.10 -3.85
CA ILE A 114 1.62 12.71 -4.10
C ILE A 114 1.14 11.85 -2.94
N SER A 115 0.73 10.62 -3.24
CA SER A 115 0.46 9.59 -2.25
C SER A 115 0.96 8.26 -2.81
N LYS A 116 1.92 7.64 -2.13
CA LYS A 116 2.59 6.41 -2.55
C LYS A 116 2.53 5.40 -1.43
N PRO A 117 1.91 4.24 -1.65
CA PRO A 117 1.88 3.20 -0.66
C PRO A 117 3.26 2.56 -0.49
N SER A 118 3.62 2.22 0.73
CA SER A 118 4.83 1.44 1.06
C SER A 118 4.67 -0.04 0.70
N LYS A 119 3.43 -0.53 0.64
CA LYS A 119 3.05 -1.88 0.26
C LYS A 119 2.02 -1.86 -0.86
N GLN A 120 1.24 -2.93 -0.99
CA GLN A 120 0.23 -3.04 -2.06
C GLN A 120 -0.98 -2.11 -1.86
N MET A 121 -1.38 -1.87 -0.62
CA MET A 121 -2.52 -1.03 -0.25
C MET A 121 -2.05 0.18 0.54
N ASN A 122 -2.68 1.32 0.27
CA ASN A 122 -2.39 2.59 0.92
C ASN A 122 -3.25 2.75 2.19
N GLY A 123 -2.61 3.08 3.32
CA GLY A 123 -3.29 3.51 4.55
C GLY A 123 -3.61 5.00 4.53
N ASP A 124 -2.90 5.77 3.71
CA ASP A 124 -3.10 7.21 3.58
C ASP A 124 -4.25 7.56 2.63
N TYR A 125 -4.90 8.68 2.90
CA TYR A 125 -5.97 9.21 2.08
C TYR A 125 -5.85 10.71 1.85
N VAL A 126 -5.98 11.11 0.59
CA VAL A 126 -6.07 12.51 0.18
C VAL A 126 -7.44 12.76 -0.43
N TYR A 127 -8.10 13.79 0.04
CA TYR A 127 -9.39 14.23 -0.46
C TYR A 127 -9.37 15.70 -0.85
N PHE A 128 -9.97 16.02 -2.00
CA PHE A 128 -10.22 17.39 -2.43
C PHE A 128 -11.69 17.58 -2.79
N LEU A 129 -12.22 18.73 -2.42
CA LEU A 129 -13.55 19.14 -2.79
C LEU A 129 -13.54 20.63 -3.20
N LYS A 130 -13.89 20.93 -4.43
CA LYS A 130 -14.22 22.28 -4.84
C LYS A 130 -15.65 22.58 -4.34
N GLU A 131 -15.76 23.32 -3.25
CA GLU A 131 -17.05 23.65 -2.64
C GLU A 131 -17.75 24.77 -3.39
N THR A 132 -16.97 25.78 -3.83
CA THR A 132 -17.41 26.88 -4.71
C THR A 132 -16.32 27.22 -5.73
N GLU A 133 -16.54 28.22 -6.56
CA GLU A 133 -15.46 28.72 -7.46
C GLU A 133 -14.28 29.34 -6.69
N GLN A 134 -14.48 29.72 -5.42
CA GLN A 134 -13.49 30.39 -4.59
C GLN A 134 -13.05 29.56 -3.37
N GLU A 135 -13.72 28.46 -3.08
CA GLU A 135 -13.43 27.66 -1.88
C GLU A 135 -13.06 26.24 -2.24
N VAL A 136 -11.97 25.78 -1.68
CA VAL A 136 -11.51 24.39 -1.76
C VAL A 136 -11.33 23.80 -0.37
N CYS A 137 -11.83 22.59 -0.18
CA CYS A 137 -11.59 21.79 0.98
C CYS A 137 -10.61 20.67 0.63
N LEU A 138 -9.80 20.28 1.60
CA LEU A 138 -8.89 19.15 1.48
C LEU A 138 -8.83 18.39 2.81
N ALA A 139 -8.56 17.10 2.72
CA ALA A 139 -8.19 16.29 3.86
C ALA A 139 -6.97 15.43 3.52
N VAL A 140 -6.12 15.24 4.52
CA VAL A 140 -5.07 14.23 4.54
C VAL A 140 -5.31 13.39 5.78
N ALA A 141 -5.40 12.09 5.63
CA ALA A 141 -5.64 11.16 6.72
C ALA A 141 -4.71 9.96 6.62
N ASP A 142 -4.31 9.43 7.76
CA ASP A 142 -3.58 8.19 7.89
C ASP A 142 -4.33 7.27 8.85
N ILE A 143 -4.47 6.01 8.45
CA ILE A 143 -5.15 4.97 9.23
C ILE A 143 -4.12 4.09 9.93
N ILE A 144 -4.19 4.03 11.24
CA ILE A 144 -3.38 3.09 12.03
C ILE A 144 -3.78 1.67 11.66
N GLY A 145 -2.92 0.99 10.89
CA GLY A 145 -3.13 -0.37 10.40
C GLY A 145 -2.73 -0.50 8.94
N LYS A 146 -2.57 -1.72 8.45
CA LYS A 146 -2.09 -1.98 7.08
C LYS A 146 -2.95 -3.05 6.40
N GLY A 147 -3.03 -2.98 5.08
CA GLY A 147 -3.71 -3.98 4.27
C GLY A 147 -5.22 -3.78 4.15
N MET A 148 -5.96 -4.89 4.01
CA MET A 148 -7.40 -4.90 3.70
C MET A 148 -8.25 -4.12 4.72
N SER A 149 -7.92 -4.23 6.02
CA SER A 149 -8.68 -3.55 7.08
C SER A 149 -8.57 -2.03 6.96
N ALA A 150 -7.37 -1.49 6.79
CA ALA A 150 -7.14 -0.06 6.56
C ALA A 150 -7.90 0.44 5.32
N ALA A 151 -7.85 -0.31 4.22
CA ALA A 151 -8.55 0.04 2.98
C ALA A 151 -10.08 0.11 3.14
N MET A 152 -10.67 -0.78 3.92
CA MET A 152 -12.12 -0.76 4.20
C MET A 152 -12.51 0.48 5.02
N HIS A 153 -11.75 0.81 6.06
CA HIS A 153 -12.01 1.99 6.89
C HIS A 153 -11.79 3.29 6.10
N MET A 154 -10.79 3.32 5.22
CA MET A 154 -10.59 4.44 4.30
C MET A 154 -11.80 4.66 3.40
N SER A 155 -12.37 3.57 2.86
CA SER A 155 -13.60 3.68 2.06
C SER A 155 -14.76 4.26 2.86
N MET A 156 -14.88 3.90 4.14
CA MET A 156 -15.89 4.46 5.05
C MET A 156 -15.67 5.96 5.27
N VAL A 157 -14.44 6.38 5.57
CA VAL A 157 -14.09 7.81 5.70
C VAL A 157 -14.45 8.58 4.42
N LYS A 158 -14.07 8.03 3.26
CA LYS A 158 -14.42 8.64 1.96
C LYS A 158 -15.94 8.82 1.79
N PHE A 159 -16.74 7.79 2.07
CA PHE A 159 -18.19 7.91 1.96
C PHE A 159 -18.76 8.92 2.96
N GLY A 160 -18.20 9.00 4.17
CA GLY A 160 -18.53 10.05 5.13
C GLY A 160 -18.21 11.45 4.59
N MET A 161 -17.04 11.64 4.02
CA MET A 161 -16.64 12.90 3.39
C MET A 161 -17.54 13.26 2.20
N ASP A 162 -17.85 12.29 1.34
CA ASP A 162 -18.75 12.51 0.19
C ASP A 162 -20.17 12.86 0.63
N SER A 163 -20.66 12.34 1.77
CA SER A 163 -21.98 12.69 2.31
C SER A 163 -22.09 14.16 2.74
N LEU A 164 -20.96 14.75 3.14
CA LEU A 164 -20.87 16.17 3.52
C LEU A 164 -20.69 17.12 2.34
N ARG A 165 -20.54 16.61 1.12
CA ARG A 165 -20.18 17.40 -0.08
C ARG A 165 -21.10 18.60 -0.35
N TYR A 166 -22.37 18.51 0.03
CA TYR A 166 -23.36 19.55 -0.21
C TYR A 166 -23.65 20.41 1.02
N GLU A 167 -22.93 20.16 2.13
CA GLU A 167 -23.10 20.89 3.37
C GLU A 167 -21.89 21.80 3.60
N LYS A 168 -22.16 23.12 3.72
CA LYS A 168 -21.12 24.08 4.08
C LYS A 168 -20.79 23.93 5.55
N ARG A 169 -19.70 23.21 5.86
CA ARG A 169 -19.24 22.99 7.21
C ARG A 169 -17.86 23.61 7.44
N ASN A 170 -17.60 23.96 8.68
CA ASN A 170 -16.29 24.36 9.14
C ASN A 170 -15.40 23.11 9.39
N PRO A 171 -14.07 23.23 9.34
CA PRO A 171 -13.17 22.12 9.57
C PRO A 171 -13.45 21.27 10.82
N PHE A 172 -13.69 21.90 11.98
CA PHE A 172 -13.99 21.18 13.21
C PHE A 172 -15.31 20.38 13.17
N GLU A 173 -16.32 20.89 12.45
CA GLU A 173 -17.62 20.20 12.29
C GLU A 173 -17.47 18.94 11.42
N VAL A 174 -16.64 19.01 10.39
CA VAL A 174 -16.32 17.86 9.54
C VAL A 174 -15.63 16.77 10.36
N LEU A 175 -14.58 17.13 11.10
CA LEU A 175 -13.87 16.17 11.95
C LEU A 175 -14.79 15.55 13.02
N SER A 176 -15.66 16.36 13.65
CA SER A 176 -16.63 15.86 14.64
C SER A 176 -17.62 14.87 14.02
N PHE A 177 -18.08 15.12 12.79
CA PHE A 177 -18.97 14.21 12.08
C PHE A 177 -18.27 12.90 11.73
N ILE A 178 -17.07 12.98 11.14
CA ILE A 178 -16.28 11.80 10.78
C ILE A 178 -15.90 11.00 12.02
N ASN A 179 -15.54 11.68 13.12
CA ASN A 179 -15.24 11.02 14.40
C ASN A 179 -16.39 10.12 14.88
N LYS A 180 -17.62 10.66 14.91
CA LYS A 180 -18.80 9.89 15.32
C LYS A 180 -19.04 8.67 14.43
N MET A 181 -18.87 8.84 13.12
CA MET A 181 -19.02 7.75 12.16
C MET A 181 -17.95 6.67 12.38
N VAL A 182 -16.71 7.07 12.60
CA VAL A 182 -15.57 6.17 12.84
C VAL A 182 -15.77 5.41 14.15
N GLU A 183 -16.09 6.09 15.24
CA GLU A 183 -16.31 5.50 16.57
C GLU A 183 -17.42 4.44 16.54
N GLN A 184 -18.54 4.71 15.88
CA GLN A 184 -19.64 3.76 15.77
C GLN A 184 -19.38 2.55 14.88
N SER A 185 -18.38 2.61 14.02
CA SER A 185 -18.17 1.61 12.96
C SER A 185 -16.90 0.79 13.13
N ILE A 186 -15.96 1.23 13.96
CA ILE A 186 -14.65 0.61 14.11
C ILE A 186 -14.58 -0.17 15.43
N ALA A 187 -14.05 -1.40 15.36
CA ALA A 187 -13.74 -2.20 16.54
C ALA A 187 -12.54 -1.59 17.31
N ASP A 188 -12.49 -1.78 18.62
CA ASP A 188 -11.69 -1.17 19.70
C ASP A 188 -10.17 -0.92 19.49
N SER A 189 -9.62 -1.06 18.28
CA SER A 189 -8.16 -1.00 18.09
C SER A 189 -7.68 -0.20 16.86
N MET A 190 -8.56 0.51 16.15
CA MET A 190 -8.18 1.30 15.00
C MET A 190 -8.52 2.77 15.19
N PHE A 191 -7.55 3.62 14.92
CA PHE A 191 -7.65 5.07 15.02
C PHE A 191 -7.20 5.68 13.71
N ILE A 192 -7.71 6.88 13.41
CA ILE A 192 -7.38 7.61 12.18
C ILE A 192 -6.86 8.98 12.59
N SER A 193 -5.68 9.33 12.11
CA SER A 193 -5.25 10.72 12.13
C SER A 193 -5.80 11.45 10.91
N MET A 194 -6.27 12.69 11.07
CA MET A 194 -6.78 13.47 9.95
C MET A 194 -6.51 14.96 10.13
N PHE A 195 -5.93 15.56 9.11
CA PHE A 195 -5.90 17.01 8.93
C PHE A 195 -6.99 17.40 7.94
N TYR A 196 -7.82 18.37 8.30
CA TYR A 196 -8.83 18.94 7.40
C TYR A 196 -8.64 20.44 7.27
N GLY A 197 -8.57 20.92 6.02
CA GLY A 197 -8.40 22.31 5.70
C GLY A 197 -9.42 22.82 4.69
N LYS A 198 -9.76 24.12 4.80
CA LYS A 198 -10.61 24.86 3.86
C LYS A 198 -9.93 26.18 3.50
N TYR A 199 -9.69 26.41 2.24
CA TYR A 199 -9.10 27.65 1.73
C TYR A 199 -10.11 28.46 0.96
N ASP A 200 -10.22 29.76 1.30
CA ASP A 200 -11.02 30.76 0.62
C ASP A 200 -10.10 31.71 -0.14
N THR A 201 -10.14 31.66 -1.48
CA THR A 201 -9.30 32.48 -2.36
C THR A 201 -9.65 33.96 -2.29
N ASN A 202 -10.92 34.35 -2.00
CA ASN A 202 -11.34 35.74 -1.90
C ASN A 202 -10.67 36.47 -0.73
N ASN A 203 -10.62 35.78 0.42
CA ASN A 203 -10.08 36.35 1.65
C ASN A 203 -8.64 35.91 1.89
N SER A 204 -8.14 34.94 1.12
CA SER A 204 -6.83 34.33 1.29
C SER A 204 -6.66 33.69 2.68
N ILE A 205 -7.74 33.11 3.22
CA ILE A 205 -7.76 32.52 4.54
C ILE A 205 -7.81 31.00 4.42
N PHE A 206 -6.86 30.35 5.06
CA PHE A 206 -6.85 28.92 5.27
C PHE A 206 -7.32 28.61 6.70
N ARG A 207 -8.47 27.94 6.83
CA ARG A 207 -9.02 27.41 8.09
C ARG A 207 -8.71 25.95 8.16
N TYR A 208 -8.33 25.48 9.34
CA TYR A 208 -7.96 24.06 9.50
C TYR A 208 -8.26 23.56 10.90
N SER A 209 -8.39 22.24 10.99
CA SER A 209 -8.49 21.48 12.23
C SER A 209 -7.71 20.16 12.07
N SER A 210 -7.21 19.63 13.17
CA SER A 210 -6.48 18.37 13.19
C SER A 210 -7.10 17.40 14.20
N ALA A 211 -7.21 16.15 13.81
CA ALA A 211 -7.55 15.00 14.64
C ALA A 211 -6.29 14.15 14.87
N GLY A 212 -5.35 14.65 15.67
CA GLY A 212 -4.11 13.95 15.99
C GLY A 212 -3.17 13.71 14.81
N HIS A 213 -3.34 14.45 13.73
CA HIS A 213 -2.47 14.38 12.56
C HIS A 213 -1.24 15.26 12.74
N GLU A 214 -0.14 14.91 12.05
CA GLU A 214 1.09 15.71 12.02
C GLU A 214 0.79 17.19 11.70
N PRO A 215 1.43 18.15 12.40
CA PRO A 215 1.27 19.56 12.10
C PRO A 215 1.70 19.89 10.67
N ALA A 216 0.89 20.64 9.94
CA ALA A 216 1.27 21.07 8.61
C ALA A 216 2.38 22.12 8.68
N LEU A 217 3.31 22.08 7.73
CA LEU A 217 4.39 23.06 7.61
C LEU A 217 3.91 24.26 6.80
N PHE A 218 4.03 25.45 7.37
CA PHE A 218 3.68 26.71 6.72
C PHE A 218 4.91 27.53 6.40
N TYR A 219 5.09 27.85 5.13
CA TYR A 219 6.14 28.75 4.66
C TYR A 219 5.60 30.16 4.41
N ARG A 220 6.22 31.15 5.04
CA ARG A 220 5.95 32.55 4.81
C ARG A 220 7.01 33.18 3.90
N ALA A 221 6.61 33.50 2.69
CA ALA A 221 7.54 34.01 1.66
C ALA A 221 8.17 35.36 2.00
N ALA A 222 7.42 36.26 2.66
CA ALA A 222 7.91 37.58 3.05
C ALA A 222 9.05 37.52 4.09
N GLU A 223 9.09 36.49 4.91
CA GLU A 223 10.05 36.29 6.00
C GLU A 223 11.09 35.21 5.70
N ASP A 224 10.93 34.48 4.60
CA ASP A 224 11.69 33.27 4.26
C ASP A 224 11.79 32.29 5.45
N SER A 225 10.67 32.11 6.16
CA SER A 225 10.59 31.34 7.40
C SER A 225 9.53 30.27 7.36
N TYR A 226 9.77 29.22 8.16
CA TYR A 226 8.82 28.12 8.36
C TYR A 226 8.21 28.16 9.75
N SER A 227 6.98 27.71 9.89
CA SER A 227 6.28 27.50 11.15
C SER A 227 5.32 26.32 11.05
N LEU A 228 4.97 25.72 12.18
CA LEU A 228 4.03 24.61 12.23
C LEU A 228 2.60 25.12 12.45
N LEU A 229 1.66 24.59 11.68
CA LEU A 229 0.23 24.83 11.86
C LEU A 229 -0.33 23.75 12.80
N GLU A 230 -0.25 24.00 14.08
CA GLU A 230 -0.77 23.12 15.12
C GLU A 230 -2.27 23.37 15.35
N SER A 231 -3.03 22.30 15.60
CA SER A 231 -4.40 22.35 16.08
C SER A 231 -4.64 21.16 17.00
N LYS A 232 -5.37 21.35 18.08
CA LYS A 232 -5.62 20.33 19.09
C LYS A 232 -6.86 19.52 18.76
N GLY A 233 -6.73 18.19 18.81
CA GLY A 233 -7.80 17.22 18.65
C GLY A 233 -7.30 15.80 18.85
N LEU A 234 -8.13 14.94 19.40
CA LEU A 234 -7.84 13.50 19.50
C LEU A 234 -7.96 12.83 18.15
N LEU A 235 -7.25 11.72 17.93
CA LEU A 235 -7.48 10.84 16.79
C LEU A 235 -8.96 10.51 16.66
N LEU A 236 -9.43 10.34 15.43
CA LEU A 236 -10.79 9.90 15.15
C LEU A 236 -11.00 8.48 15.67
N GLY A 237 -12.15 8.25 16.30
CA GLY A 237 -12.53 6.96 16.88
C GLY A 237 -12.06 6.71 18.31
N VAL A 238 -11.29 7.64 18.94
CA VAL A 238 -10.84 7.48 20.34
C VAL A 238 -11.94 7.79 21.35
N GLN A 239 -12.74 8.81 21.07
CA GLN A 239 -13.78 9.28 21.99
C GLN A 239 -14.92 9.92 21.18
N GLU A 240 -16.17 9.51 21.46
CA GLU A 240 -17.36 9.97 20.72
C GLU A 240 -17.49 11.51 20.69
N ASP A 241 -17.38 12.14 21.86
CA ASP A 241 -17.52 13.59 22.03
C ASP A 241 -16.18 14.35 21.98
N ALA A 242 -15.22 13.86 21.17
CA ALA A 242 -13.96 14.56 20.95
C ALA A 242 -14.19 15.97 20.38
N VAL A 243 -13.45 16.94 20.93
CA VAL A 243 -13.50 18.35 20.51
C VAL A 243 -12.29 18.66 19.65
N TYR A 244 -12.54 19.29 18.51
CA TYR A 244 -11.51 19.70 17.56
C TYR A 244 -11.40 21.22 17.53
N GLU A 245 -10.18 21.73 17.70
CA GLU A 245 -9.90 23.16 17.63
C GLU A 245 -9.84 23.59 16.16
N GLU A 246 -10.48 24.72 15.81
CA GLU A 246 -10.31 25.34 14.52
C GLU A 246 -9.32 26.49 14.62
N ARG A 247 -8.40 26.54 13.67
CA ARG A 247 -7.42 27.60 13.52
C ARG A 247 -7.47 28.22 12.14
N THR A 248 -6.92 29.42 12.02
CA THR A 248 -6.86 30.15 10.76
C THR A 248 -5.48 30.74 10.52
N VAL A 249 -5.05 30.72 9.27
CA VAL A 249 -3.88 31.45 8.81
C VAL A 249 -4.20 32.16 7.50
N ARG A 250 -3.67 33.38 7.31
CA ARG A 250 -3.76 34.10 6.05
C ARG A 250 -2.54 33.78 5.21
N LEU A 251 -2.77 33.42 3.95
CA LEU A 251 -1.71 33.21 2.96
C LEU A 251 -1.52 34.49 2.14
N ASP A 252 -0.28 34.95 2.08
CA ASP A 252 0.15 36.01 1.14
C ASP A 252 0.76 35.37 -0.12
N ASN A 253 1.08 36.15 -1.14
CA ASN A 253 1.59 35.63 -2.40
C ASN A 253 2.89 34.85 -2.20
N ASN A 254 2.97 33.67 -2.80
CA ASN A 254 4.05 32.68 -2.67
C ASN A 254 4.16 31.98 -1.31
N ASP A 255 3.27 32.26 -0.36
CA ASP A 255 3.15 31.43 0.83
C ASP A 255 2.61 30.06 0.43
N PHE A 256 3.01 29.02 1.17
CA PHE A 256 2.47 27.70 0.98
C PHE A 256 2.28 26.94 2.30
N VAL A 257 1.35 26.00 2.27
CA VAL A 257 1.11 25.03 3.34
C VAL A 257 1.44 23.63 2.79
N ALA A 258 2.33 22.92 3.48
CA ALA A 258 2.65 21.52 3.18
C ALA A 258 2.09 20.62 4.28
N ILE A 259 1.20 19.71 3.91
CA ILE A 259 0.55 18.73 4.80
C ILE A 259 1.13 17.38 4.47
N MET A 260 1.60 16.67 5.49
CA MET A 260 2.38 15.44 5.34
C MET A 260 1.87 14.37 6.29
N THR A 261 1.99 13.10 5.90
CA THR A 261 1.87 11.96 6.81
C THR A 261 3.25 11.61 7.41
N ASP A 262 3.26 10.76 8.43
CA ASP A 262 4.47 10.35 9.13
C ASP A 262 5.49 9.65 8.22
N GLY A 263 5.06 8.97 7.15
CA GLY A 263 5.97 8.41 6.16
C GLY A 263 6.87 9.43 5.45
N VAL A 264 6.52 10.73 5.50
CA VAL A 264 7.39 11.82 5.05
C VAL A 264 8.33 12.25 6.18
N THR A 265 7.80 12.56 7.36
CA THR A 265 8.55 13.11 8.49
C THR A 265 9.42 12.07 9.18
N GLU A 266 9.01 10.79 9.15
CA GLU A 266 9.75 9.64 9.68
C GLU A 266 10.58 8.91 8.58
N THR A 267 10.96 9.61 7.51
CA THR A 267 11.86 9.07 6.49
C THR A 267 13.14 8.52 7.15
N ARG A 268 13.42 7.24 6.93
CA ARG A 268 14.56 6.53 7.54
C ARG A 268 15.82 6.67 6.69
N THR A 269 16.92 7.01 7.36
CA THR A 269 18.25 7.02 6.77
C THR A 269 19.16 6.10 7.57
N ASP A 270 20.37 5.84 7.09
CA ASP A 270 21.41 5.09 7.83
C ASP A 270 21.76 5.72 9.19
N LYS A 271 21.40 6.98 9.40
CA LYS A 271 21.68 7.75 10.64
C LYS A 271 20.47 7.86 11.57
N GLY A 272 19.31 7.34 11.20
CA GLY A 272 18.04 7.46 11.91
C GLY A 272 16.99 8.21 11.07
N PHE A 273 15.95 8.72 11.72
CA PHE A 273 14.94 9.56 11.07
C PHE A 273 15.52 10.91 10.66
N ILE A 274 14.99 11.47 9.57
CA ILE A 274 15.32 12.85 9.19
C ILE A 274 14.70 13.82 10.20
N GLU A 275 15.33 14.98 10.36
CA GLU A 275 14.78 16.09 11.13
C GLU A 275 13.99 17.02 10.19
N MET A 276 13.06 17.82 10.74
CA MET A 276 12.20 18.71 9.97
C MET A 276 13.00 19.75 9.17
N ASP A 277 14.17 20.16 9.65
CA ASP A 277 15.07 21.09 8.98
C ASP A 277 15.56 20.60 7.61
N VAL A 278 15.65 19.26 7.43
CA VAL A 278 15.98 18.66 6.13
C VAL A 278 14.84 18.91 5.14
N ILE A 279 13.59 18.67 5.56
CA ILE A 279 12.40 18.93 4.74
C ILE A 279 12.30 20.41 4.39
N GLU A 280 12.50 21.30 5.38
CA GLU A 280 12.50 22.75 5.17
C GLU A 280 13.59 23.19 4.17
N SER A 281 14.78 22.62 4.29
CA SER A 281 15.90 22.91 3.38
C SER A 281 15.58 22.51 1.94
N LEU A 282 15.08 21.29 1.73
CA LEU A 282 14.69 20.78 0.41
C LEU A 282 13.57 21.60 -0.21
N LEU A 283 12.53 21.93 0.56
CA LEU A 283 11.43 22.76 0.07
C LEU A 283 11.91 24.19 -0.27
N ARG A 284 12.87 24.72 0.48
CA ARG A 284 13.47 26.05 0.23
C ARG A 284 14.18 26.12 -1.12
N GLU A 285 14.82 25.06 -1.56
CA GLU A 285 15.51 24.99 -2.87
C GLU A 285 14.53 25.18 -4.05
N VAL A 286 13.32 24.65 -3.92
CA VAL A 286 12.33 24.61 -4.99
C VAL A 286 11.09 25.49 -4.72
N ARG A 287 11.16 26.39 -3.73
CA ARG A 287 10.01 27.21 -3.31
C ARG A 287 9.44 28.14 -4.39
N SER A 288 10.22 28.44 -5.42
CA SER A 288 9.78 29.24 -6.58
C SER A 288 9.04 28.43 -7.64
N GLU A 289 9.17 27.12 -7.60
CA GLU A 289 8.58 26.20 -8.57
C GLU A 289 7.06 26.00 -8.33
N SER A 290 6.40 25.28 -9.23
CA SER A 290 4.99 24.89 -9.04
C SER A 290 4.85 23.94 -7.85
N ALA A 291 3.67 23.93 -7.22
CA ALA A 291 3.39 23.05 -6.09
C ALA A 291 3.64 21.56 -6.45
N GLN A 292 3.30 21.13 -7.67
CA GLN A 292 3.56 19.75 -8.09
C GLN A 292 5.07 19.49 -8.25
N THR A 293 5.83 20.43 -8.82
CA THR A 293 7.30 20.28 -8.93
C THR A 293 7.95 20.19 -7.53
N MET A 294 7.46 20.99 -6.58
CA MET A 294 7.95 20.93 -5.19
C MET A 294 7.69 19.56 -4.54
N VAL A 295 6.50 19.02 -4.74
CA VAL A 295 6.11 17.67 -4.26
C VAL A 295 6.99 16.58 -4.87
N ASP A 296 7.15 16.60 -6.20
CA ASP A 296 7.93 15.60 -6.94
C ASP A 296 9.41 15.64 -6.55
N TYR A 297 9.94 16.84 -6.36
CA TYR A 297 11.32 17.04 -5.90
C TYR A 297 11.53 16.46 -4.50
N LEU A 298 10.67 16.83 -3.54
CA LEU A 298 10.80 16.34 -2.16
C LEU A 298 10.69 14.81 -2.11
N PHE A 299 9.72 14.24 -2.82
CA PHE A 299 9.58 12.79 -2.91
C PHE A 299 10.84 12.11 -3.49
N SER A 300 11.39 12.69 -4.57
CA SER A 300 12.61 12.15 -5.19
C SER A 300 13.80 12.16 -4.23
N GLU A 301 14.04 13.28 -3.53
CA GLU A 301 15.19 13.40 -2.63
C GLU A 301 15.03 12.50 -1.40
N LEU A 302 13.86 12.46 -0.77
CA LEU A 302 13.61 11.60 0.37
C LEU A 302 13.64 10.10 -0.01
N SER A 303 13.14 9.75 -1.20
CA SER A 303 13.25 8.37 -1.70
C SER A 303 14.69 7.93 -1.92
N LYS A 304 15.56 8.81 -2.42
CA LYS A 304 17.00 8.52 -2.55
C LYS A 304 17.65 8.26 -1.18
N MET A 305 17.25 9.03 -0.16
CA MET A 305 17.78 8.85 1.21
C MET A 305 17.39 7.50 1.83
N GLN A 306 16.27 6.90 1.38
CA GLN A 306 15.78 5.59 1.78
C GLN A 306 16.19 4.46 0.82
N ASN A 307 17.15 4.68 -0.09
CA ASN A 307 17.50 3.71 -1.13
C ASN A 307 16.31 3.24 -1.99
N TYR A 308 15.31 4.10 -2.19
CA TYR A 308 14.04 3.83 -2.90
C TYR A 308 13.13 2.78 -2.24
N GLU A 309 13.34 2.47 -0.96
CA GLU A 309 12.49 1.55 -0.20
C GLU A 309 11.65 2.34 0.81
N LEU A 310 10.36 2.50 0.53
CA LEU A 310 9.44 3.17 1.45
C LEU A 310 9.11 2.24 2.64
N HIS A 311 9.32 2.75 3.84
CA HIS A 311 9.03 2.03 5.08
C HIS A 311 7.61 2.26 5.59
N ASP A 312 7.02 3.41 5.27
CA ASP A 312 5.61 3.72 5.48
C ASP A 312 5.00 4.45 4.27
N ASP A 313 3.67 4.58 4.27
CA ASP A 313 2.95 5.24 3.19
C ASP A 313 3.34 6.71 3.13
N PHE A 314 3.69 7.20 1.96
CA PHE A 314 4.24 8.54 1.75
C PHE A 314 3.18 9.44 1.14
N THR A 315 2.67 10.39 1.91
CA THR A 315 1.70 11.37 1.40
C THR A 315 2.13 12.80 1.71
N LEU A 316 2.12 13.62 0.68
CA LEU A 316 2.44 15.05 0.74
C LEU A 316 1.46 15.83 -0.12
N VAL A 317 0.90 16.90 0.45
CA VAL A 317 0.05 17.88 -0.24
C VAL A 317 0.62 19.26 -0.03
N ILE A 318 0.80 20.04 -1.09
CA ILE A 318 1.22 21.44 -1.03
C ILE A 318 0.12 22.31 -1.63
N LEU A 319 -0.35 23.30 -0.85
CA LEU A 319 -1.16 24.41 -1.31
C LEU A 319 -0.31 25.67 -1.37
N LYS A 320 -0.11 26.23 -2.54
CA LYS A 320 0.68 27.43 -2.76
C LYS A 320 -0.19 28.54 -3.33
N LYS A 321 -0.20 29.69 -2.66
CA LYS A 321 -0.84 30.89 -3.21
C LYS A 321 0.04 31.54 -4.27
N THR A 322 -0.51 31.73 -5.47
CA THR A 322 0.26 32.24 -6.62
C THR A 322 -0.01 33.70 -6.94
N LYS A 323 -1.15 34.27 -6.56
CA LYS A 323 -1.52 35.69 -6.75
C LYS A 323 -2.46 36.17 -5.66
#